data_7012e30cb90d7b2467aba3ed4caad2e0
#
_entry.id   7012e30cb90d7b2467aba3ed4caad2e0
#
_cell.length_a   1.000
_cell.length_b   1.000
_cell.length_c   1.000
_cell.angle_alpha   90.00
_cell.angle_beta   90.00
_cell.angle_gamma   90.00
#
_symmetry.space_group_name_H-M   'P 1'
#
loop_
_entity.id
_entity.type
_entity.pdbx_description
1 polymer ?
#
loop_
_entity_poly.entity_id
_entity_poly.type
_entity_poly.pdbx_seq_one_letter_code
_entity_poly.pdbx_strand_id
1 'polypeptide(L)'
;MNSAKNTVWSENSPETLLKLATRHCLHHREVFTTMLPNGSYQLRAGLYLPVEICESLFHICEQEHYGRNIDDNFTNIFGDTQNTRLSQVSLEGSQLSDHGMNCLLGHSLRKISINNCDRLTTKTLENINENSDNLICLNIENSYKIFPDFLSSKLHSGPWEDEFDEDDFDSVEECESVYEKRHYILRAPRLKVLSLKDLYIVQGKNYFNILCKALPNLSVLDLSGLAHSQGLQKLKFLLNCPNLVSLVLHNVKEVRYSLSTLRELKKLEHLDISQVRFCHSSVERIKVYFSG
;
A
#
# COMPACT_ATOMS: atom_id res chain seq x y z
N MET A 1 -35.76 -20.23 -34.61
CA MET A 1 -34.41 -20.25 -34.08
C MET A 1 -33.81 -18.88 -34.31
N ASN A 2 -33.99 -17.96 -33.37
CA ASN A 2 -33.47 -16.60 -33.44
C ASN A 2 -32.33 -16.50 -32.43
N SER A 3 -31.11 -16.46 -32.94
CA SER A 3 -29.91 -16.15 -32.21
C SER A 3 -29.96 -14.66 -31.86
N ALA A 4 -30.23 -14.33 -30.61
CA ALA A 4 -30.07 -12.98 -30.09
C ALA A 4 -28.57 -12.64 -30.09
N LYS A 5 -28.17 -11.76 -30.98
CA LYS A 5 -26.85 -11.13 -30.95
C LYS A 5 -26.77 -10.26 -29.69
N ASN A 6 -26.04 -10.71 -28.70
CA ASN A 6 -25.57 -9.85 -27.61
C ASN A 6 -24.70 -8.75 -28.22
N THR A 7 -25.28 -7.61 -28.46
CA THR A 7 -24.54 -6.37 -28.74
C THR A 7 -23.78 -6.00 -27.48
N VAL A 8 -22.50 -6.29 -27.49
CA VAL A 8 -21.52 -5.74 -26.56
C VAL A 8 -21.54 -4.23 -26.74
N TRP A 9 -22.21 -3.51 -25.85
CA TRP A 9 -22.06 -2.07 -25.70
C TRP A 9 -20.69 -1.83 -25.07
N SER A 10 -19.65 -1.88 -25.90
CA SER A 10 -18.28 -1.61 -25.50
C SER A 10 -18.06 -0.10 -25.47
N GLU A 11 -17.50 0.38 -24.35
CA GLU A 11 -16.49 1.42 -24.19
C GLU A 11 -16.73 2.85 -24.74
N ASN A 12 -17.82 3.16 -25.45
CA ASN A 12 -18.09 4.50 -26.00
C ASN A 12 -19.34 5.14 -25.42
N SER A 13 -19.60 5.01 -24.10
CA SER A 13 -20.58 5.91 -23.49
C SER A 13 -19.97 7.34 -23.51
N PRO A 14 -20.76 8.36 -23.92
CA PRO A 14 -20.25 9.73 -23.94
C PRO A 14 -19.75 10.12 -22.54
N GLU A 15 -18.58 10.76 -22.48
CA GLU A 15 -18.06 11.23 -21.22
C GLU A 15 -19.07 12.13 -20.51
N THR A 16 -19.14 11.99 -19.19
CA THR A 16 -20.02 12.87 -18.41
C THR A 16 -19.53 14.30 -18.50
N LEU A 17 -20.47 15.27 -18.41
CA LEU A 17 -20.15 16.69 -18.39
C LEU A 17 -19.14 17.02 -17.30
N LEU A 18 -19.23 16.36 -16.14
CA LEU A 18 -18.28 16.49 -15.03
C LEU A 18 -16.86 16.11 -15.49
N LYS A 19 -16.69 14.99 -16.16
CA LYS A 19 -15.38 14.50 -16.61
C LYS A 19 -14.77 15.45 -17.65
N LEU A 20 -15.59 15.94 -18.59
CA LEU A 20 -15.16 16.94 -19.59
C LEU A 20 -14.74 18.26 -18.93
N ALA A 21 -15.55 18.78 -18.01
CA ALA A 21 -15.24 20.00 -17.27
C ALA A 21 -13.97 19.86 -16.43
N THR A 22 -13.79 18.72 -15.73
CA THR A 22 -12.60 18.44 -14.94
C THR A 22 -11.35 18.37 -15.81
N ARG A 23 -11.43 17.70 -16.97
CA ARG A 23 -10.34 17.66 -17.96
C ARG A 23 -9.98 19.06 -18.46
N HIS A 24 -11.00 19.88 -18.78
CA HIS A 24 -10.76 21.27 -19.17
C HIS A 24 -10.04 22.06 -18.06
N CYS A 25 -10.45 21.90 -16.81
CA CYS A 25 -9.77 22.52 -15.68
C CYS A 25 -8.30 22.07 -15.54
N LEU A 26 -7.98 20.80 -15.81
CA LEU A 26 -6.60 20.31 -15.77
C LEU A 26 -5.71 20.94 -16.84
N HIS A 27 -6.25 21.16 -18.03
CA HIS A 27 -5.54 21.82 -19.12
C HIS A 27 -5.42 23.35 -18.93
N HIS A 28 -6.34 23.94 -18.15
CA HIS A 28 -6.43 25.38 -17.87
C HIS A 28 -6.39 25.62 -16.36
N ARG A 29 -5.28 25.22 -15.72
CA ARG A 29 -5.15 25.30 -14.25
C ARG A 29 -5.33 26.73 -13.71
N GLU A 30 -5.00 27.74 -14.51
CA GLU A 30 -5.20 29.15 -14.20
C GLU A 30 -6.65 29.54 -13.90
N VAL A 31 -7.62 28.71 -14.31
CA VAL A 31 -9.05 28.96 -14.02
C VAL A 31 -9.34 28.85 -12.54
N PHE A 32 -8.72 27.89 -11.86
CA PHE A 32 -9.02 27.60 -10.45
C PHE A 32 -7.81 27.73 -9.51
N THR A 33 -6.62 28.01 -10.04
CA THR A 33 -5.40 28.18 -9.27
C THR A 33 -4.79 29.56 -9.43
N THR A 34 -3.92 29.91 -8.48
CA THR A 34 -3.02 31.06 -8.54
C THR A 34 -1.59 30.55 -8.43
N MET A 35 -0.72 31.00 -9.30
CA MET A 35 0.70 30.70 -9.21
C MET A 35 1.35 31.62 -8.20
N LEU A 36 2.07 31.03 -7.25
CA LEU A 36 2.82 31.74 -6.23
C LEU A 36 4.21 32.16 -6.76
N PRO A 37 4.89 33.14 -6.10
CA PRO A 37 6.21 33.62 -6.54
C PRO A 37 7.29 32.52 -6.60
N ASN A 38 7.14 31.44 -5.83
CA ASN A 38 8.03 30.28 -5.85
C ASN A 38 7.73 29.28 -6.98
N GLY A 39 6.76 29.59 -7.88
CA GLY A 39 6.36 28.75 -8.99
C GLY A 39 5.39 27.60 -8.64
N SER A 40 4.99 27.48 -7.35
CA SER A 40 3.98 26.49 -6.96
C SER A 40 2.56 27.01 -7.23
N TYR A 41 1.61 26.08 -7.36
CA TYR A 41 0.20 26.41 -7.52
C TYR A 41 -0.54 26.31 -6.19
N GLN A 42 -1.51 27.18 -6.00
CA GLN A 42 -2.42 27.19 -4.86
C GLN A 42 -3.86 27.34 -5.37
N LEU A 43 -4.83 26.78 -4.68
CA LEU A 43 -6.24 27.03 -4.99
C LEU A 43 -6.53 28.53 -4.90
N ARG A 44 -7.28 29.05 -5.86
CA ARG A 44 -7.66 30.47 -5.88
C ARG A 44 -8.53 30.79 -4.68
N ALA A 45 -8.24 31.91 -4.02
CA ALA A 45 -9.00 32.36 -2.86
C ALA A 45 -10.51 32.45 -3.15
N GLY A 46 -11.31 31.96 -2.22
CA GLY A 46 -12.77 31.95 -2.32
C GLY A 46 -13.37 30.78 -3.14
N LEU A 47 -12.52 29.91 -3.69
CA LEU A 47 -12.99 28.66 -4.31
C LEU A 47 -13.02 27.54 -3.28
N TYR A 48 -14.02 26.67 -3.44
CA TYR A 48 -14.17 25.42 -2.72
C TYR A 48 -14.28 24.27 -3.72
N LEU A 49 -13.47 23.24 -3.57
CA LEU A 49 -13.51 22.02 -4.37
C LEU A 49 -14.04 20.85 -3.52
N PRO A 50 -15.26 20.40 -3.79
CA PRO A 50 -15.82 19.23 -3.11
C PRO A 50 -15.05 17.95 -3.44
N VAL A 51 -15.25 16.90 -2.66
CA VAL A 51 -14.50 15.64 -2.76
C VAL A 51 -14.58 15.02 -4.16
N GLU A 52 -15.74 15.07 -4.79
CA GLU A 52 -15.98 14.49 -6.12
C GLU A 52 -15.13 15.17 -7.20
N ILE A 53 -14.96 16.48 -7.10
CA ILE A 53 -14.11 17.26 -8.03
C ILE A 53 -12.63 16.96 -7.76
N CYS A 54 -12.21 17.00 -6.49
CA CYS A 54 -10.83 16.73 -6.12
C CYS A 54 -10.41 15.33 -6.57
N GLU A 55 -11.19 14.30 -6.28
CA GLU A 55 -10.90 12.92 -6.67
C GLU A 55 -10.96 12.71 -8.19
N SER A 56 -11.87 13.40 -8.88
CA SER A 56 -11.95 13.38 -10.34
C SER A 56 -10.71 14.01 -10.99
N LEU A 57 -10.16 15.08 -10.42
CA LEU A 57 -8.90 15.70 -10.89
C LEU A 57 -7.74 14.70 -10.80
N PHE A 58 -7.58 13.98 -9.67
CA PHE A 58 -6.58 12.94 -9.53
C PHE A 58 -6.76 11.82 -10.55
N HIS A 59 -7.97 11.30 -10.66
CA HIS A 59 -8.27 10.18 -11.55
C HIS A 59 -7.99 10.52 -13.03
N ILE A 60 -8.34 11.73 -13.49
CA ILE A 60 -8.07 12.13 -14.87
C ILE A 60 -6.55 12.35 -15.08
N CYS A 61 -5.85 12.96 -14.11
CA CYS A 61 -4.39 13.09 -14.19
C CYS A 61 -3.71 11.73 -14.31
N GLU A 62 -4.16 10.74 -13.56
CA GLU A 62 -3.63 9.38 -13.61
C GLU A 62 -3.86 8.73 -14.98
N GLN A 63 -5.09 8.83 -15.52
CA GLN A 63 -5.47 8.22 -16.80
C GLN A 63 -4.75 8.85 -18.01
N GLU A 64 -4.62 10.17 -18.04
CA GLU A 64 -4.10 10.86 -19.23
C GLU A 64 -2.58 10.77 -19.38
N HIS A 65 -1.85 10.66 -18.27
CA HIS A 65 -0.38 10.75 -18.28
C HIS A 65 0.31 9.71 -17.40
N TYR A 66 -0.36 8.60 -17.08
CA TYR A 66 0.17 7.57 -16.17
C TYR A 66 0.70 8.18 -14.86
N GLY A 67 -0.02 9.16 -14.30
CA GLY A 67 0.35 9.81 -13.05
C GLY A 67 1.52 10.80 -13.11
N ARG A 68 2.25 10.92 -14.23
CA ARG A 68 3.44 11.78 -14.33
C ARG A 68 3.18 13.26 -14.04
N ASN A 69 1.94 13.71 -14.19
CA ASN A 69 1.54 15.09 -13.90
C ASN A 69 1.11 15.27 -12.42
N ILE A 70 1.09 14.19 -11.64
CA ILE A 70 0.88 14.26 -10.20
C ILE A 70 2.25 14.47 -9.56
N ASP A 71 2.60 15.73 -9.38
CA ASP A 71 3.83 16.21 -8.75
C ASP A 71 3.51 17.09 -7.52
N ASP A 72 4.52 17.59 -6.86
CA ASP A 72 4.36 18.45 -5.69
C ASP A 72 3.59 19.75 -6.02
N ASN A 73 3.75 20.30 -7.23
CA ASN A 73 3.01 21.49 -7.66
C ASN A 73 1.51 21.21 -7.79
N PHE A 74 1.17 20.03 -8.34
CA PHE A 74 -0.23 19.62 -8.44
C PHE A 74 -0.83 19.39 -7.06
N THR A 75 -0.11 18.72 -6.15
CA THR A 75 -0.64 18.40 -4.82
C THR A 75 -0.73 19.60 -3.89
N ASN A 76 0.08 20.65 -4.09
CA ASN A 76 -0.02 21.91 -3.36
C ASN A 76 -1.39 22.58 -3.51
N ILE A 77 -2.12 22.34 -4.62
CA ILE A 77 -3.49 22.82 -4.82
C ILE A 77 -4.41 22.30 -3.70
N PHE A 78 -4.14 21.11 -3.20
CA PHE A 78 -4.92 20.42 -2.16
C PHE A 78 -4.39 20.64 -0.75
N GLY A 79 -3.34 21.44 -0.58
CA GLY A 79 -2.80 21.76 0.75
C GLY A 79 -3.75 22.54 1.66
N ASP A 80 -4.73 23.25 1.08
CA ASP A 80 -5.78 23.92 1.82
C ASP A 80 -6.95 22.95 2.12
N THR A 81 -6.85 22.25 3.23
CA THR A 81 -7.84 21.25 3.66
C THR A 81 -9.19 21.86 4.10
N GLN A 82 -9.30 23.17 4.20
CA GLN A 82 -10.58 23.84 4.46
C GLN A 82 -11.40 23.97 3.17
N ASN A 83 -10.73 24.23 2.06
CA ASN A 83 -11.35 24.51 0.77
C ASN A 83 -11.22 23.36 -0.24
N THR A 84 -10.47 22.31 0.08
CA THR A 84 -10.37 21.08 -0.70
C THR A 84 -10.70 19.86 0.17
N ARG A 85 -11.26 18.83 -0.43
CA ARG A 85 -11.60 17.59 0.29
C ARG A 85 -11.16 16.39 -0.50
N LEU A 86 -10.44 15.47 0.16
CA LEU A 86 -10.05 14.17 -0.38
C LEU A 86 -10.40 13.07 0.62
N SER A 87 -10.95 11.98 0.16
CA SER A 87 -11.15 10.76 0.95
C SER A 87 -10.28 9.60 0.45
N GLN A 88 -9.86 9.67 -0.81
CA GLN A 88 -8.99 8.67 -1.42
C GLN A 88 -8.03 9.34 -2.42
N VAL A 89 -6.87 8.72 -2.58
CA VAL A 89 -5.87 9.11 -3.58
C VAL A 89 -5.27 7.88 -4.23
N SER A 90 -5.04 8.00 -5.54
CA SER A 90 -4.28 7.03 -6.33
C SER A 90 -3.10 7.76 -6.98
N LEU A 91 -1.90 7.17 -6.86
CA LEU A 91 -0.62 7.79 -7.21
C LEU A 91 0.19 6.84 -8.10
N GLU A 92 -0.40 6.34 -9.17
CA GLU A 92 0.30 5.46 -10.10
C GLU A 92 1.31 6.23 -10.95
N GLY A 93 2.60 5.85 -10.86
CA GLY A 93 3.69 6.45 -11.63
C GLY A 93 3.93 7.93 -11.33
N SER A 94 3.46 8.43 -10.19
CA SER A 94 3.54 9.85 -9.85
C SER A 94 4.98 10.32 -9.60
N GLN A 95 5.22 11.60 -9.88
CA GLN A 95 6.48 12.29 -9.58
C GLN A 95 6.45 13.02 -8.23
N LEU A 96 5.53 12.62 -7.38
CA LEU A 96 5.32 13.17 -6.05
C LEU A 96 6.50 12.85 -5.14
N SER A 97 6.96 13.82 -4.37
CA SER A 97 7.89 13.63 -3.27
C SER A 97 7.17 13.45 -1.94
N ASP A 98 7.92 13.11 -0.88
CA ASP A 98 7.37 13.02 0.48
C ASP A 98 6.73 14.34 0.94
N HIS A 99 7.20 15.50 0.44
CA HIS A 99 6.62 16.80 0.74
C HIS A 99 5.21 16.93 0.13
N GLY A 100 5.05 16.60 -1.14
CA GLY A 100 3.75 16.64 -1.80
C GLY A 100 2.77 15.61 -1.22
N MET A 101 3.27 14.42 -0.82
CA MET A 101 2.47 13.43 -0.11
C MET A 101 1.94 13.99 1.23
N ASN A 102 2.76 14.74 1.95
CA ASN A 102 2.33 15.36 3.21
C ASN A 102 1.19 16.37 3.03
N CYS A 103 1.14 17.10 1.92
CA CYS A 103 0.00 17.96 1.57
C CYS A 103 -1.31 17.18 1.47
N LEU A 104 -1.26 15.96 0.92
CA LEU A 104 -2.43 15.09 0.78
C LEU A 104 -2.85 14.47 2.12
N LEU A 105 -1.90 14.12 2.98
CA LEU A 105 -2.15 13.53 4.29
C LEU A 105 -2.81 14.49 5.28
N GLY A 106 -2.82 15.80 5.01
CA GLY A 106 -3.64 16.76 5.74
C GLY A 106 -5.15 16.51 5.64
N HIS A 107 -5.59 15.71 4.65
CA HIS A 107 -6.98 15.27 4.52
C HIS A 107 -7.24 13.99 5.34
N SER A 108 -8.51 13.76 5.69
CA SER A 108 -8.93 12.53 6.38
C SER A 108 -9.04 11.34 5.41
N LEU A 109 -7.92 10.95 4.81
CA LEU A 109 -7.89 9.90 3.81
C LEU A 109 -8.29 8.55 4.39
N ARG A 110 -9.16 7.84 3.66
CA ARG A 110 -9.59 6.48 3.96
C ARG A 110 -8.92 5.44 3.08
N LYS A 111 -8.45 5.86 1.89
CA LYS A 111 -7.77 4.97 0.94
C LYS A 111 -6.59 5.70 0.31
N ILE A 112 -5.45 5.03 0.32
CA ILE A 112 -4.22 5.46 -0.34
C ILE A 112 -3.75 4.31 -1.21
N SER A 113 -3.46 4.59 -2.48
CA SER A 113 -2.83 3.66 -3.42
C SER A 113 -1.57 4.32 -3.99
N ILE A 114 -0.44 3.67 -3.82
CA ILE A 114 0.89 4.12 -4.27
C ILE A 114 1.44 3.00 -5.15
N ASN A 115 1.67 3.29 -6.42
CA ASN A 115 2.21 2.31 -7.37
C ASN A 115 3.26 2.96 -8.26
N ASN A 116 4.43 2.34 -8.38
CA ASN A 116 5.56 2.87 -9.19
C ASN A 116 5.96 4.31 -8.83
N CYS A 117 6.01 4.67 -7.53
CA CYS A 117 6.34 6.01 -7.06
C CYS A 117 7.78 6.06 -6.55
N ASP A 118 8.73 6.32 -7.43
CA ASP A 118 10.17 6.24 -7.13
C ASP A 118 10.72 7.38 -6.25
N ARG A 119 9.96 8.46 -6.06
CA ARG A 119 10.38 9.63 -5.29
C ARG A 119 9.87 9.60 -3.85
N LEU A 120 8.92 8.73 -3.55
CA LEU A 120 8.44 8.52 -2.18
C LEU A 120 9.42 7.63 -1.43
N THR A 121 9.72 8.00 -0.18
CA THR A 121 10.70 7.33 0.67
C THR A 121 10.07 6.85 1.99
N THR A 122 10.91 6.34 2.87
CA THR A 122 10.52 5.99 4.25
C THR A 122 9.82 7.13 5.00
N LYS A 123 10.12 8.37 4.63
CA LYS A 123 9.46 9.55 5.20
C LYS A 123 7.97 9.57 4.91
N THR A 124 7.55 9.06 3.75
CA THR A 124 6.12 8.86 3.46
C THR A 124 5.45 7.93 4.48
N LEU A 125 6.11 6.83 4.87
CA LEU A 125 5.54 5.91 5.86
C LEU A 125 5.43 6.56 7.25
N GLU A 126 6.43 7.34 7.65
CA GLU A 126 6.38 8.14 8.89
C GLU A 126 5.21 9.13 8.85
N ASN A 127 5.07 9.87 7.75
CA ASN A 127 3.98 10.84 7.58
C ASN A 127 2.59 10.17 7.59
N ILE A 128 2.47 8.97 6.99
CA ILE A 128 1.24 8.16 7.07
C ILE A 128 0.94 7.78 8.53
N ASN A 129 1.94 7.34 9.28
CA ASN A 129 1.76 6.97 10.69
C ASN A 129 1.30 8.15 11.57
N GLU A 130 1.75 9.36 11.24
CA GLU A 130 1.42 10.56 12.00
C GLU A 130 0.03 11.14 11.65
N ASN A 131 -0.45 10.93 10.41
CA ASN A 131 -1.58 11.70 9.89
C ASN A 131 -2.75 10.84 9.37
N SER A 132 -2.72 9.51 9.52
CA SER A 132 -3.69 8.63 8.86
C SER A 132 -4.56 7.80 9.81
N ASP A 133 -5.08 8.39 10.87
CA ASP A 133 -5.96 7.74 11.85
C ASP A 133 -7.22 7.12 11.21
N ASN A 134 -7.69 7.67 10.08
CA ASN A 134 -8.89 7.24 9.39
C ASN A 134 -8.63 6.25 8.25
N LEU A 135 -7.38 5.86 8.03
CA LEU A 135 -6.99 5.00 6.92
C LEU A 135 -7.57 3.59 7.08
N ILE A 136 -8.28 3.14 6.05
CA ILE A 136 -8.92 1.82 5.98
C ILE A 136 -8.25 0.92 4.95
N CYS A 137 -7.73 1.50 3.86
CA CYS A 137 -7.11 0.78 2.78
C CYS A 137 -5.79 1.45 2.39
N LEU A 138 -4.71 0.67 2.40
CA LEU A 138 -3.38 1.08 1.94
C LEU A 138 -2.85 0.06 0.96
N ASN A 139 -2.59 0.50 -0.27
CA ASN A 139 -1.91 -0.29 -1.28
C ASN A 139 -0.56 0.38 -1.58
N ILE A 140 0.51 -0.38 -1.48
CA ILE A 140 1.86 0.05 -1.87
C ILE A 140 2.41 -1.02 -2.80
N GLU A 141 2.60 -0.68 -4.07
CA GLU A 141 3.09 -1.60 -5.10
C GLU A 141 4.32 -1.00 -5.79
N ASN A 142 5.31 -1.80 -6.11
CA ASN A 142 6.50 -1.40 -6.88
C ASN A 142 7.18 -0.10 -6.43
N SER A 143 7.04 0.31 -5.15
CA SER A 143 7.56 1.58 -4.62
C SER A 143 8.64 1.29 -3.58
N TYR A 144 9.81 0.89 -4.07
CA TYR A 144 10.86 0.23 -3.28
C TYR A 144 11.49 1.10 -2.19
N LYS A 145 11.51 2.42 -2.36
CA LYS A 145 12.14 3.33 -1.40
C LYS A 145 11.32 3.61 -0.15
N ILE A 146 10.03 3.25 -0.15
CA ILE A 146 9.13 3.43 1.00
C ILE A 146 9.53 2.48 2.14
N PHE A 147 10.00 1.28 1.79
CA PHE A 147 10.52 0.32 2.76
C PHE A 147 12.04 0.23 2.63
N PRO A 148 12.79 0.74 3.60
CA PRO A 148 14.25 0.75 3.51
C PRO A 148 14.82 -0.65 3.49
N ASP A 149 15.86 -0.84 2.70
CA ASP A 149 16.71 -1.99 2.80
C ASP A 149 17.50 -1.93 4.12
N PHE A 150 17.08 -2.70 5.10
CA PHE A 150 17.67 -2.72 6.42
C PHE A 150 19.09 -3.30 6.43
N LEU A 151 19.45 -4.07 5.40
CA LEU A 151 20.79 -4.66 5.28
C LEU A 151 21.82 -3.63 4.79
N SER A 152 21.44 -2.71 3.92
CA SER A 152 22.37 -1.72 3.38
C SER A 152 22.90 -0.74 4.44
N SER A 153 22.09 -0.43 5.45
CA SER A 153 22.50 0.45 6.55
C SER A 153 23.40 -0.20 7.61
N LYS A 154 23.47 -1.54 7.64
CA LYS A 154 24.27 -2.30 8.62
C LYS A 154 25.57 -2.89 8.07
N LEU A 155 25.79 -2.89 6.76
CA LEU A 155 27.05 -3.32 6.17
C LEU A 155 28.27 -2.46 6.58
N HIS A 156 28.03 -1.36 7.32
CA HIS A 156 29.11 -0.49 7.81
C HIS A 156 29.39 -0.61 9.31
N SER A 157 28.74 -1.49 10.06
CA SER A 157 29.01 -1.61 11.49
C SER A 157 28.86 -3.04 12.03
N GLY A 158 29.95 -3.83 11.89
CA GLY A 158 30.23 -4.99 12.72
C GLY A 158 29.60 -6.32 12.34
N PRO A 159 30.24 -7.42 12.73
CA PRO A 159 29.88 -8.76 12.33
C PRO A 159 28.63 -9.25 13.08
N TRP A 160 27.56 -9.53 12.36
CA TRP A 160 26.46 -10.38 12.84
C TRP A 160 26.55 -11.68 12.05
N GLU A 161 27.47 -12.53 12.49
CA GLU A 161 27.55 -13.90 12.04
C GLU A 161 26.37 -14.71 12.63
N ASP A 162 25.83 -15.52 11.80
CA ASP A 162 24.81 -16.55 11.86
C ASP A 162 24.86 -17.46 13.10
N GLU A 163 24.48 -17.00 14.28
CA GLU A 163 24.20 -17.87 15.40
C GLU A 163 22.94 -17.41 16.15
N PHE A 164 21.79 -17.69 15.56
CA PHE A 164 20.56 -17.80 16.34
C PHE A 164 19.96 -19.18 16.08
N ASP A 165 20.10 -20.02 17.08
CA ASP A 165 19.47 -21.33 17.15
C ASP A 165 17.96 -21.23 16.95
N GLU A 166 17.40 -22.22 16.28
CA GLU A 166 15.98 -22.27 15.84
C GLU A 166 14.98 -22.24 17.01
N ASP A 167 15.42 -22.33 18.26
CA ASP A 167 14.58 -22.49 19.46
C ASP A 167 14.47 -21.24 20.35
N ASP A 168 15.27 -20.19 20.15
CA ASP A 168 15.20 -18.97 20.97
C ASP A 168 14.11 -18.00 20.50
N PHE A 169 12.86 -18.41 20.62
CA PHE A 169 11.69 -17.59 20.32
C PHE A 169 11.34 -16.61 21.47
N ASP A 170 12.00 -16.69 22.61
CA ASP A 170 11.71 -15.90 23.82
C ASP A 170 12.43 -14.53 23.87
N SER A 171 13.35 -14.21 22.95
CA SER A 171 14.04 -12.91 22.93
C SER A 171 13.37 -11.85 22.08
N VAL A 172 12.03 -11.91 21.94
CA VAL A 172 11.23 -11.01 21.08
C VAL A 172 11.29 -9.55 21.60
N GLU A 173 11.44 -9.33 22.89
CA GLU A 173 11.37 -8.00 23.51
C GLU A 173 12.51 -7.05 23.12
N GLU A 174 13.73 -7.55 22.93
CA GLU A 174 14.86 -6.71 22.52
C GLU A 174 14.77 -6.26 21.05
N CYS A 175 14.24 -7.10 20.15
CA CYS A 175 14.03 -6.75 18.76
C CYS A 175 12.87 -5.75 18.58
N GLU A 176 11.78 -5.89 19.34
CA GLU A 176 10.65 -4.95 19.30
C GLU A 176 11.10 -3.51 19.59
N SER A 177 11.98 -3.32 20.59
CA SER A 177 12.47 -1.99 20.95
C SER A 177 13.26 -1.26 19.84
N VAL A 178 13.93 -2.01 18.97
CA VAL A 178 14.73 -1.45 17.86
C VAL A 178 13.84 -1.06 16.68
N TYR A 179 12.80 -1.84 16.37
CA TYR A 179 11.85 -1.54 15.29
C TYR A 179 10.88 -0.44 15.71
N GLU A 180 10.42 -0.43 16.96
CA GLU A 180 9.56 0.62 17.49
C GLU A 180 10.21 2.00 17.49
N LYS A 181 11.52 2.09 17.76
CA LYS A 181 12.25 3.34 17.77
C LYS A 181 12.52 3.94 16.38
N ARG A 182 12.29 3.18 15.29
CA ARG A 182 12.67 3.63 13.93
C ARG A 182 11.52 4.06 13.05
N HIS A 183 10.28 4.12 13.54
CA HIS A 183 9.10 4.57 12.78
C HIS A 183 8.81 3.82 11.46
N TYR A 184 9.47 2.67 11.19
CA TYR A 184 9.31 1.90 9.95
C TYR A 184 8.14 0.91 9.98
N ILE A 185 7.46 0.78 11.11
CA ILE A 185 6.28 -0.05 11.23
C ILE A 185 5.05 0.80 10.95
N LEU A 186 4.23 0.34 10.02
CA LEU A 186 2.95 0.97 9.75
C LEU A 186 2.03 0.87 10.97
N ARG A 187 1.55 2.01 11.45
CA ARG A 187 0.62 2.14 12.58
C ARG A 187 -0.68 2.78 12.11
N ALA A 188 -1.60 1.97 11.66
CA ALA A 188 -2.91 2.41 11.19
C ALA A 188 -4.00 1.56 11.86
N PRO A 189 -4.49 1.94 13.05
CA PRO A 189 -5.35 1.06 13.87
C PRO A 189 -6.68 0.72 13.21
N ARG A 190 -7.13 1.51 12.24
CA ARG A 190 -8.37 1.27 11.49
C ARG A 190 -8.15 0.55 10.17
N LEU A 191 -6.91 0.21 9.83
CA LEU A 191 -6.58 -0.42 8.56
C LEU A 191 -7.22 -1.81 8.46
N LYS A 192 -7.94 -2.04 7.38
CA LYS A 192 -8.59 -3.31 7.06
C LYS A 192 -7.98 -3.99 5.85
N VAL A 193 -7.44 -3.20 4.92
CA VAL A 193 -6.88 -3.69 3.67
C VAL A 193 -5.45 -3.18 3.54
N LEU A 194 -4.51 -4.11 3.43
CA LEU A 194 -3.10 -3.83 3.18
C LEU A 194 -2.63 -4.65 1.99
N SER A 195 -2.12 -3.99 0.96
CA SER A 195 -1.36 -4.62 -0.12
C SER A 195 0.07 -4.09 -0.11
N LEU A 196 1.03 -5.02 -0.15
CA LEU A 196 2.47 -4.78 -0.24
C LEU A 196 3.03 -5.52 -1.46
N LYS A 197 2.29 -5.48 -2.55
CA LYS A 197 2.54 -6.28 -3.75
C LYS A 197 3.81 -5.82 -4.46
N ASP A 198 4.56 -6.81 -4.97
CA ASP A 198 5.77 -6.62 -5.78
C ASP A 198 6.81 -5.69 -5.11
N LEU A 199 6.84 -5.65 -3.78
CA LEU A 199 7.85 -4.92 -3.03
C LEU A 199 9.08 -5.80 -2.75
N TYR A 200 10.23 -5.14 -2.68
CA TYR A 200 11.46 -5.74 -2.19
C TYR A 200 11.64 -5.38 -0.71
N ILE A 201 11.11 -6.23 0.16
CA ILE A 201 11.19 -6.00 1.61
C ILE A 201 12.25 -6.90 2.19
N VAL A 202 13.48 -6.41 2.29
CA VAL A 202 14.57 -7.07 3.01
C VAL A 202 14.51 -6.66 4.47
N GLN A 203 13.57 -7.24 5.20
CA GLN A 203 13.39 -6.99 6.63
C GLN A 203 13.76 -8.23 7.43
N GLY A 204 14.19 -8.03 8.67
CA GLY A 204 14.49 -9.12 9.59
C GLY A 204 13.31 -10.09 9.78
N LYS A 205 13.60 -11.29 10.28
CA LYS A 205 12.64 -12.40 10.48
C LYS A 205 11.33 -12.00 11.19
N ASN A 206 11.38 -10.97 12.04
CA ASN A 206 10.25 -10.56 12.89
C ASN A 206 9.42 -9.40 12.32
N TYR A 207 9.78 -8.81 11.17
CA TYR A 207 9.09 -7.63 10.64
C TYR A 207 7.57 -7.84 10.48
N PHE A 208 7.16 -8.90 9.80
CA PHE A 208 5.74 -9.18 9.59
C PHE A 208 4.99 -9.50 10.88
N ASN A 209 5.68 -10.07 11.88
CA ASN A 209 5.10 -10.33 13.19
C ASN A 209 4.73 -9.00 13.89
N ILE A 210 5.66 -8.04 13.88
CA ILE A 210 5.44 -6.72 14.47
C ILE A 210 4.39 -5.93 13.68
N LEU A 211 4.47 -5.97 12.34
CA LEU A 211 3.50 -5.32 11.46
C LEU A 211 2.07 -5.81 11.73
N CYS A 212 1.86 -7.13 11.77
CA CYS A 212 0.53 -7.69 12.02
C CYS A 212 0.01 -7.39 13.44
N LYS A 213 0.88 -7.38 14.45
CA LYS A 213 0.51 -6.93 15.81
C LYS A 213 0.04 -5.46 15.82
N ALA A 214 0.66 -4.60 15.00
CA ALA A 214 0.28 -3.19 14.91
C ALA A 214 -1.04 -2.95 14.13
N LEU A 215 -1.55 -3.97 13.40
CA LEU A 215 -2.72 -3.88 12.54
C LEU A 215 -3.84 -4.88 12.94
N PRO A 216 -4.42 -4.78 14.14
CA PRO A 216 -5.31 -5.80 14.69
C PRO A 216 -6.64 -5.95 13.93
N ASN A 217 -7.03 -4.96 13.14
CA ASN A 217 -8.28 -4.94 12.37
C ASN A 217 -8.13 -5.39 10.92
N LEU A 218 -6.93 -5.89 10.55
CA LEU A 218 -6.64 -6.30 9.19
C LEU A 218 -7.54 -7.47 8.75
N SER A 219 -8.24 -7.29 7.64
CA SER A 219 -9.13 -8.29 7.05
C SER A 219 -8.67 -8.78 5.68
N VAL A 220 -7.90 -7.97 4.96
CA VAL A 220 -7.32 -8.30 3.65
C VAL A 220 -5.84 -8.01 3.68
N LEU A 221 -5.03 -9.02 3.35
CA LEU A 221 -3.59 -8.90 3.25
C LEU A 221 -3.12 -9.48 1.92
N ASP A 222 -2.52 -8.63 1.09
CA ASP A 222 -1.89 -9.03 -0.17
C ASP A 222 -0.38 -8.83 -0.07
N LEU A 223 0.36 -9.94 -0.18
CA LEU A 223 1.82 -10.00 -0.16
C LEU A 223 2.35 -10.60 -1.47
N SER A 224 1.58 -10.51 -2.56
CA SER A 224 1.94 -11.07 -3.86
C SER A 224 3.28 -10.54 -4.35
N GLY A 225 4.05 -11.39 -4.98
CA GLY A 225 5.31 -11.01 -5.61
C GLY A 225 6.42 -10.56 -4.65
N LEU A 226 6.23 -10.64 -3.34
CA LEU A 226 7.29 -10.30 -2.39
C LEU A 226 8.51 -11.19 -2.59
N ALA A 227 9.62 -10.57 -2.95
CA ALA A 227 10.89 -11.25 -3.14
C ALA A 227 11.76 -11.12 -1.89
N HIS A 228 12.51 -12.20 -1.57
CA HIS A 228 13.56 -12.22 -0.53
C HIS A 228 13.10 -11.92 0.91
N SER A 229 11.84 -12.14 1.22
CA SER A 229 11.28 -11.89 2.54
C SER A 229 11.51 -13.07 3.50
N GLN A 230 12.56 -13.06 4.29
CA GLN A 230 12.83 -14.12 5.26
C GLN A 230 11.69 -14.31 6.29
N GLY A 231 10.96 -13.24 6.62
CA GLY A 231 9.84 -13.26 7.55
C GLY A 231 8.62 -14.06 7.08
N LEU A 232 8.47 -14.30 5.77
CA LEU A 232 7.33 -15.03 5.21
C LEU A 232 7.47 -16.56 5.32
N GLN A 233 8.66 -17.07 5.65
CA GLN A 233 8.89 -18.51 5.63
C GLN A 233 7.98 -19.32 6.56
N LYS A 234 7.55 -18.76 7.68
CA LYS A 234 6.78 -19.50 8.72
C LYS A 234 5.31 -19.08 8.84
N LEU A 235 4.80 -18.06 8.14
CA LEU A 235 3.43 -17.52 8.22
C LEU A 235 2.82 -17.38 9.64
N LYS A 236 3.58 -17.68 10.72
CA LYS A 236 3.09 -17.60 12.12
C LYS A 236 2.62 -16.20 12.49
N PHE A 237 3.18 -15.17 11.85
CA PHE A 237 2.78 -13.78 12.04
C PHE A 237 1.28 -13.55 11.74
N LEU A 238 0.67 -14.37 10.88
CA LEU A 238 -0.75 -14.28 10.55
C LEU A 238 -1.66 -14.54 11.76
N LEU A 239 -1.16 -15.21 12.80
CA LEU A 239 -1.92 -15.41 14.05
C LEU A 239 -2.21 -14.09 14.77
N ASN A 240 -1.45 -13.03 14.48
CA ASN A 240 -1.71 -11.69 14.98
C ASN A 240 -2.81 -10.93 14.18
N CYS A 241 -3.34 -11.55 13.12
CA CYS A 241 -4.43 -11.00 12.31
C CYS A 241 -5.70 -11.86 12.42
N PRO A 242 -6.36 -11.94 13.59
CA PRO A 242 -7.48 -12.88 13.84
C PRO A 242 -8.74 -12.55 13.02
N ASN A 243 -8.77 -11.37 12.40
CA ASN A 243 -9.87 -10.88 11.56
C ASN A 243 -9.62 -11.08 10.06
N LEU A 244 -8.55 -11.80 9.69
CA LEU A 244 -8.18 -11.98 8.28
C LEU A 244 -9.21 -12.83 7.55
N VAL A 245 -9.77 -12.27 6.48
CA VAL A 245 -10.77 -12.88 5.59
C VAL A 245 -10.15 -13.25 4.24
N SER A 246 -9.20 -12.45 3.76
CA SER A 246 -8.55 -12.66 2.48
C SER A 246 -7.03 -12.57 2.61
N LEU A 247 -6.34 -13.58 2.10
CA LEU A 247 -4.89 -13.66 2.06
C LEU A 247 -4.43 -13.99 0.64
N VAL A 248 -3.57 -13.14 0.08
CA VAL A 248 -2.97 -13.34 -1.24
C VAL A 248 -1.46 -13.46 -1.09
N LEU A 249 -0.92 -14.61 -1.52
CA LEU A 249 0.49 -14.94 -1.50
C LEU A 249 0.98 -15.34 -2.92
N HIS A 250 0.29 -14.86 -3.96
CA HIS A 250 0.63 -15.17 -5.34
C HIS A 250 2.11 -14.89 -5.63
N ASN A 251 2.82 -15.84 -6.25
CA ASN A 251 4.23 -15.72 -6.64
C ASN A 251 5.19 -15.36 -5.49
N VAL A 252 4.84 -15.68 -4.24
CA VAL A 252 5.77 -15.55 -3.10
C VAL A 252 6.77 -16.71 -3.14
N LYS A 253 8.07 -16.39 -3.07
CA LYS A 253 9.12 -17.39 -3.09
C LYS A 253 9.38 -17.93 -1.67
N GLU A 254 9.58 -19.25 -1.56
CA GLU A 254 10.07 -19.90 -0.35
C GLU A 254 9.15 -19.90 0.88
N VAL A 255 7.86 -20.14 0.72
CA VAL A 255 7.00 -20.46 1.88
C VAL A 255 7.31 -21.87 2.37
N ARG A 256 8.06 -21.96 3.49
CA ARG A 256 8.48 -23.24 4.06
C ARG A 256 7.49 -23.71 5.09
N TYR A 257 6.81 -24.44 5.50
CA TYR A 257 6.23 -25.06 6.71
C TYR A 257 4.89 -24.54 7.26
N SER A 258 4.13 -23.68 6.60
CA SER A 258 3.14 -22.90 7.39
C SER A 258 1.67 -23.09 7.06
N LEU A 259 1.31 -24.10 6.29
CA LEU A 259 -0.12 -24.36 6.01
C LEU A 259 -0.91 -24.71 7.29
N SER A 260 -0.25 -25.27 8.31
CA SER A 260 -0.89 -25.52 9.61
C SER A 260 -1.38 -24.22 10.26
N THR A 261 -0.67 -23.11 10.09
CA THR A 261 -1.08 -21.79 10.60
C THR A 261 -2.39 -21.30 9.97
N LEU A 262 -2.62 -21.60 8.69
CA LEU A 262 -3.85 -21.19 8.01
C LEU A 262 -5.12 -21.80 8.61
N ARG A 263 -5.03 -22.96 9.27
CA ARG A 263 -6.16 -23.58 9.98
C ARG A 263 -6.63 -22.79 11.19
N GLU A 264 -5.73 -22.02 11.80
CA GLU A 264 -6.03 -21.19 12.95
C GLU A 264 -6.79 -19.91 12.56
N LEU A 265 -6.73 -19.51 11.28
CA LEU A 265 -7.41 -18.34 10.76
C LEU A 265 -8.89 -18.65 10.51
N LYS A 266 -9.71 -18.64 11.55
CA LYS A 266 -11.12 -19.07 11.51
C LYS A 266 -12.03 -18.26 10.61
N LYS A 267 -11.63 -17.04 10.20
CA LYS A 267 -12.38 -16.14 9.34
C LYS A 267 -11.88 -16.12 7.90
N LEU A 268 -10.84 -16.90 7.58
CA LEU A 268 -10.24 -16.92 6.24
C LEU A 268 -11.19 -17.58 5.24
N GLU A 269 -11.66 -16.82 4.27
CA GLU A 269 -12.58 -17.25 3.21
C GLU A 269 -11.89 -17.31 1.84
N HIS A 270 -10.91 -16.41 1.62
CA HIS A 270 -10.20 -16.28 0.34
C HIS A 270 -8.71 -16.51 0.55
N LEU A 271 -8.15 -17.47 -0.16
CA LEU A 271 -6.73 -17.79 -0.15
C LEU A 271 -6.22 -17.96 -1.57
N ASP A 272 -5.29 -17.11 -1.99
CA ASP A 272 -4.52 -17.28 -3.23
C ASP A 272 -3.07 -17.62 -2.89
N ILE A 273 -2.67 -18.84 -3.21
CA ILE A 273 -1.31 -19.37 -3.10
C ILE A 273 -0.77 -19.82 -4.47
N SER A 274 -1.33 -19.27 -5.55
CA SER A 274 -0.91 -19.59 -6.89
C SER A 274 0.55 -19.17 -7.14
N GLN A 275 1.29 -19.98 -7.89
CA GLN A 275 2.71 -19.79 -8.18
C GLN A 275 3.64 -19.75 -6.95
N VAL A 276 3.17 -20.13 -5.76
CA VAL A 276 4.02 -20.30 -4.59
C VAL A 276 4.89 -21.56 -4.75
N ARG A 277 6.17 -21.42 -4.49
CA ARG A 277 7.10 -22.57 -4.48
C ARG A 277 7.12 -23.19 -3.08
N PHE A 278 6.50 -24.35 -2.96
CA PHE A 278 6.57 -25.15 -1.74
C PHE A 278 7.80 -26.07 -1.79
N CYS A 279 8.48 -26.28 -0.66
CA CYS A 279 9.48 -27.32 -0.59
C CYS A 279 8.79 -28.72 -0.58
N HIS A 280 9.48 -29.76 -1.06
CA HIS A 280 8.91 -31.11 -1.25
C HIS A 280 8.18 -31.66 -0.03
N SER A 281 8.69 -31.42 1.19
CA SER A 281 8.06 -31.85 2.44
C SER A 281 6.71 -31.18 2.75
N SER A 282 6.41 -30.04 2.14
CA SER A 282 5.16 -29.31 2.33
C SER A 282 4.04 -29.78 1.39
N VAL A 283 4.37 -30.27 0.21
CA VAL A 283 3.40 -30.68 -0.84
C VAL A 283 2.57 -31.88 -0.40
N GLU A 284 3.16 -32.86 0.26
CA GLU A 284 2.42 -34.03 0.77
C GLU A 284 1.40 -33.67 1.86
N ARG A 285 1.70 -32.65 2.65
CA ARG A 285 0.78 -32.14 3.68
C ARG A 285 -0.39 -31.34 3.08
N ILE A 286 -0.20 -30.64 1.96
CA ILE A 286 -1.28 -29.90 1.28
C ILE A 286 -2.39 -30.83 0.82
N LYS A 287 -2.08 -31.99 0.26
CA LYS A 287 -3.07 -32.98 -0.19
C LYS A 287 -4.01 -33.45 0.92
N VAL A 288 -3.53 -33.51 2.15
CA VAL A 288 -4.32 -33.92 3.32
C VAL A 288 -5.27 -32.81 3.81
N TYR A 289 -5.00 -31.55 3.50
CA TYR A 289 -5.74 -30.40 4.04
C TYR A 289 -6.93 -29.94 3.18
N PHE A 290 -6.91 -30.19 1.88
CA PHE A 290 -7.95 -29.77 0.93
C PHE A 290 -8.80 -30.94 0.37
N SER A 291 -8.62 -32.13 0.88
CA SER A 291 -9.41 -33.34 0.54
C SER A 291 -10.50 -33.67 1.57
N GLY A 292 -10.88 -32.70 2.41
CA GLY A 292 -11.94 -32.85 3.42
C GLY A 292 -13.19 -32.10 3.08
#